data_77d4e9a779b819fe54dd6f4c56d9fc6d
#
_entry.id   77d4e9a779b819fe54dd6f4c56d9fc6d
#
_cell.length_a   1.000
_cell.length_b   1.000
_cell.length_c   1.000
_cell.angle_alpha   90.00
_cell.angle_beta   90.00
_cell.angle_gamma   90.00
#
_symmetry.space_group_name_H-M   'P 1'
#
loop_
_entity.id
_entity.type
_entity.pdbx_description
1 polymer ?
#
loop_
_entity_poly.entity_id
_entity_poly.type
_entity_poly.pdbx_seq_one_letter_code
_entity_poly.pdbx_strand_id
1 'polypeptide(L)'
;MTEQQLKDLLADMSLEEKIGQMVQLTANFYGTDMLITGPMGSAKIEPEDMKLCGTILGTSGAAKLKEIQDNAMATQPHHIPMLFMLDVINGFQTIFPIPLAQGCSFEPEIARKGAQIAAKEAAASGLHVTFAPMADLVRDARWGRVMESPGEDPYLNYCFAKAMTEGFQGETPENLKEKGNISACLKHFACYGYPEGGREYDNVELSERTLRQDYLS
;
A
#
# COMPACT_ATOMS: atom_id res chain seq x y z
N MET A 1 -0.93 5.17 22.78
CA MET A 1 -0.61 4.04 23.68
C MET A 1 0.88 4.04 23.96
N THR A 2 1.27 3.65 25.17
CA THR A 2 2.68 3.39 25.51
C THR A 2 3.08 1.99 25.01
N GLU A 3 4.40 1.72 24.95
CA GLU A 3 4.89 0.38 24.57
C GLU A 3 4.41 -0.71 25.54
N GLN A 4 4.32 -0.39 26.83
CA GLN A 4 3.78 -1.34 27.82
C GLN A 4 2.31 -1.65 27.58
N GLN A 5 1.49 -0.65 27.30
CA GLN A 5 0.06 -0.85 26.96
C GLN A 5 -0.12 -1.70 25.69
N LEU A 6 0.77 -1.58 24.70
CA LEU A 6 0.74 -2.44 23.51
C LEU A 6 1.11 -3.89 23.85
N LYS A 7 2.10 -4.11 24.74
CA LYS A 7 2.47 -5.46 25.20
C LYS A 7 1.36 -6.11 26.01
N ASP A 8 0.69 -5.34 26.85
CA ASP A 8 -0.42 -5.83 27.68
C ASP A 8 -1.62 -6.20 26.79
N LEU A 9 -1.97 -5.36 25.79
CA LEU A 9 -3.00 -5.67 24.81
C LEU A 9 -2.67 -6.94 24.02
N LEU A 10 -1.43 -7.07 23.53
CA LEU A 10 -1.00 -8.25 22.80
C LEU A 10 -1.03 -9.52 23.67
N ALA A 11 -0.74 -9.40 24.97
CA ALA A 11 -0.83 -10.53 25.90
C ALA A 11 -2.27 -10.96 26.19
N ASP A 12 -3.21 -10.00 26.17
CA ASP A 12 -4.65 -10.27 26.40
C ASP A 12 -5.37 -10.87 25.20
N MET A 13 -4.89 -10.61 23.97
CA MET A 13 -5.46 -11.14 22.73
C MET A 13 -5.29 -12.66 22.61
N SER A 14 -6.31 -13.36 22.11
CA SER A 14 -6.21 -14.76 21.68
C SER A 14 -5.33 -14.91 20.43
N LEU A 15 -5.03 -16.15 20.06
CA LEU A 15 -4.27 -16.41 18.82
C LEU A 15 -5.07 -16.01 17.57
N GLU A 16 -6.37 -16.32 17.56
CA GLU A 16 -7.28 -15.99 16.47
C GLU A 16 -7.38 -14.47 16.27
N GLU A 17 -7.48 -13.70 17.35
CA GLU A 17 -7.49 -12.25 17.31
C GLU A 17 -6.18 -11.66 16.75
N LYS A 18 -5.04 -12.21 17.16
CA LYS A 18 -3.73 -11.84 16.62
C LYS A 18 -3.62 -12.12 15.13
N ILE A 19 -4.07 -13.30 14.69
CA ILE A 19 -4.11 -13.67 13.27
C ILE A 19 -5.04 -12.74 12.52
N GLY A 20 -6.23 -12.45 13.06
CA GLY A 20 -7.22 -11.56 12.46
C GLY A 20 -6.66 -10.16 12.20
N GLN A 21 -5.86 -9.61 13.13
CA GLN A 21 -5.21 -8.31 12.92
C GLN A 21 -4.20 -8.30 11.75
N MET A 22 -3.69 -9.46 11.35
CA MET A 22 -2.77 -9.62 10.21
C MET A 22 -3.51 -9.87 8.89
N VAL A 23 -4.83 -10.10 8.93
CA VAL A 23 -5.65 -10.35 7.74
C VAL A 23 -6.05 -9.03 7.10
N GLN A 24 -5.95 -8.99 5.77
CA GLN A 24 -6.50 -7.92 4.94
C GLN A 24 -7.62 -8.47 4.07
N LEU A 25 -8.80 -7.88 4.18
CA LEU A 25 -9.95 -8.21 3.34
C LEU A 25 -10.22 -7.09 2.33
N THR A 26 -10.86 -7.46 1.23
CA THR A 26 -11.33 -6.51 0.25
C THR A 26 -12.70 -5.93 0.64
N ALA A 27 -12.98 -4.73 0.20
CA ALA A 27 -14.14 -3.96 0.62
C ALA A 27 -15.51 -4.60 0.31
N ASN A 28 -15.58 -5.50 -0.68
CA ASN A 28 -16.82 -6.20 -1.00
C ASN A 28 -17.35 -7.09 0.15
N PHE A 29 -16.48 -7.60 1.02
CA PHE A 29 -16.91 -8.29 2.24
C PHE A 29 -17.67 -7.37 3.21
N TYR A 30 -17.55 -6.06 3.05
CA TYR A 30 -18.21 -5.03 3.87
C TYR A 30 -19.32 -4.29 3.11
N GLY A 31 -19.93 -4.95 2.11
CA GLY A 31 -21.11 -4.43 1.40
C GLY A 31 -20.79 -3.30 0.43
N THR A 32 -19.64 -3.35 -0.22
CA THR A 32 -19.28 -2.45 -1.33
C THR A 32 -19.37 -3.18 -2.67
N ASP A 33 -19.69 -2.47 -3.75
CA ASP A 33 -19.82 -3.03 -5.11
C ASP A 33 -18.45 -3.27 -5.81
N MET A 34 -17.41 -3.48 -5.05
CA MET A 34 -16.09 -3.71 -5.61
C MET A 34 -15.98 -5.09 -6.25
N LEU A 35 -15.56 -5.13 -7.51
CA LEU A 35 -15.26 -6.37 -8.21
C LEU A 35 -13.99 -7.02 -7.64
N ILE A 36 -14.11 -8.23 -7.11
CA ILE A 36 -12.95 -9.03 -6.73
C ILE A 36 -12.41 -9.74 -7.96
N THR A 37 -11.14 -9.53 -8.24
CA THR A 37 -10.40 -10.29 -9.25
C THR A 37 -9.37 -11.20 -8.59
N GLY A 38 -9.04 -12.31 -9.26
CA GLY A 38 -8.05 -13.28 -8.77
C GLY A 38 -8.58 -14.31 -7.78
N PRO A 39 -7.68 -15.04 -7.09
CA PRO A 39 -8.01 -16.21 -6.28
C PRO A 39 -8.99 -15.94 -5.12
N MET A 40 -9.01 -14.71 -4.62
CA MET A 40 -9.88 -14.31 -3.50
C MET A 40 -11.37 -14.21 -3.89
N GLY A 41 -11.69 -14.19 -5.19
CA GLY A 41 -13.09 -14.11 -5.65
C GLY A 41 -13.96 -15.30 -5.26
N SER A 42 -13.35 -16.44 -4.89
CA SER A 42 -14.03 -17.65 -4.41
C SER A 42 -13.85 -17.92 -2.91
N ALA A 43 -13.13 -17.07 -2.19
CA ALA A 43 -12.91 -17.26 -0.77
C ALA A 43 -14.22 -17.11 0.01
N LYS A 44 -14.51 -18.09 0.85
CA LYS A 44 -15.58 -18.00 1.84
C LYS A 44 -14.95 -17.61 3.17
N ILE A 45 -15.41 -16.51 3.73
CA ILE A 45 -14.97 -16.01 5.03
C ILE A 45 -16.21 -15.92 5.91
N GLU A 46 -16.16 -16.53 7.06
CA GLU A 46 -17.27 -16.50 8.00
C GLU A 46 -17.39 -15.10 8.64
N PRO A 47 -18.60 -14.64 8.94
CA PRO A 47 -18.82 -13.33 9.56
C PRO A 47 -18.05 -13.12 10.86
N GLU A 48 -17.81 -14.18 11.63
CA GLU A 48 -17.06 -14.11 12.89
C GLU A 48 -15.58 -13.81 12.64
N ASP A 49 -14.98 -14.41 11.60
CA ASP A 49 -13.58 -14.14 11.22
C ASP A 49 -13.41 -12.71 10.68
N MET A 50 -14.42 -12.21 9.97
CA MET A 50 -14.43 -10.82 9.47
C MET A 50 -14.36 -9.80 10.61
N LYS A 51 -14.96 -10.07 11.76
CA LYS A 51 -14.91 -9.18 12.92
C LYS A 51 -13.52 -8.99 13.49
N LEU A 52 -12.63 -9.95 13.27
CA LEU A 52 -11.25 -9.91 13.78
C LEU A 52 -10.28 -9.23 12.81
N CYS A 53 -10.72 -8.95 11.58
CA CYS A 53 -9.88 -8.39 10.51
C CYS A 53 -9.36 -6.98 10.88
N GLY A 54 -8.05 -6.77 10.74
CA GLY A 54 -7.38 -5.50 11.07
C GLY A 54 -7.33 -4.50 9.92
N THR A 55 -7.51 -4.94 8.66
CA THR A 55 -7.27 -4.07 7.50
C THR A 55 -8.23 -4.32 6.34
N ILE A 56 -8.57 -3.26 5.61
CA ILE A 56 -9.42 -3.34 4.41
C ILE A 56 -8.71 -2.67 3.23
N LEU A 57 -8.71 -3.35 2.08
CA LEU A 57 -8.22 -2.84 0.80
C LEU A 57 -9.38 -2.51 -0.14
N GLY A 58 -9.23 -1.40 -0.88
CA GLY A 58 -9.98 -1.18 -2.10
C GLY A 58 -11.29 -0.42 -1.92
N THR A 59 -11.45 0.35 -0.85
CA THR A 59 -12.58 1.29 -0.70
C THR A 59 -12.10 2.65 -0.23
N SER A 60 -12.89 3.67 -0.50
CA SER A 60 -12.64 5.05 -0.09
C SER A 60 -13.97 5.79 0.13
N GLY A 61 -13.89 6.99 0.66
CA GLY A 61 -15.05 7.81 0.96
C GLY A 61 -15.31 7.90 2.46
N ALA A 62 -15.12 9.10 3.02
CA ALA A 62 -15.10 9.33 4.47
C ALA A 62 -16.36 8.82 5.18
N ALA A 63 -17.55 9.00 4.61
CA ALA A 63 -18.80 8.52 5.21
C ALA A 63 -18.86 7.00 5.31
N LYS A 64 -18.51 6.30 4.22
CA LYS A 64 -18.52 4.83 4.16
C LYS A 64 -17.46 4.23 5.07
N LEU A 65 -16.25 4.77 5.04
CA LEU A 65 -15.16 4.28 5.90
C LEU A 65 -15.46 4.53 7.38
N LYS A 66 -16.12 5.66 7.70
CA LYS A 66 -16.59 5.92 9.07
C LYS A 66 -17.62 4.87 9.52
N GLU A 67 -18.61 4.55 8.68
CA GLU A 67 -19.61 3.51 8.97
C GLU A 67 -18.96 2.16 9.28
N ILE A 68 -18.01 1.73 8.43
CA ILE A 68 -17.26 0.47 8.61
C ILE A 68 -16.46 0.53 9.92
N GLN A 69 -15.78 1.63 10.19
CA GLN A 69 -14.97 1.81 11.40
C GLN A 69 -15.82 1.77 12.66
N ASP A 70 -16.94 2.50 12.68
CA ASP A 70 -17.85 2.53 13.82
C ASP A 70 -18.38 1.11 14.13
N ASN A 71 -18.73 0.34 13.10
CA ASN A 71 -19.16 -1.05 13.25
C ASN A 71 -18.04 -1.95 13.77
N ALA A 72 -16.84 -1.84 13.22
CA ALA A 72 -15.67 -2.60 13.70
C ALA A 72 -15.37 -2.28 15.17
N MET A 73 -15.34 -1.00 15.53
CA MET A 73 -15.12 -0.58 16.91
C MET A 73 -16.18 -1.08 17.89
N ALA A 74 -17.43 -1.28 17.42
CA ALA A 74 -18.50 -1.82 18.24
C ALA A 74 -18.44 -3.34 18.41
N THR A 75 -17.86 -4.06 17.46
CA THR A 75 -17.94 -5.52 17.38
C THR A 75 -16.64 -6.25 17.69
N GLN A 76 -15.49 -5.61 17.49
CA GLN A 76 -14.18 -6.21 17.80
C GLN A 76 -13.94 -6.31 19.32
N PRO A 77 -13.35 -7.42 19.81
CA PRO A 77 -13.17 -7.65 21.24
C PRO A 77 -12.35 -6.57 21.95
N HIS A 78 -11.31 -6.08 21.30
CA HIS A 78 -10.38 -5.08 21.87
C HIS A 78 -10.60 -3.66 21.32
N HIS A 79 -11.63 -3.44 20.50
CA HIS A 79 -11.95 -2.15 19.88
C HIS A 79 -10.74 -1.53 19.15
N ILE A 80 -9.97 -2.36 18.42
CA ILE A 80 -8.81 -1.91 17.64
C ILE A 80 -9.31 -1.29 16.33
N PRO A 81 -8.95 -0.04 16.02
CA PRO A 81 -9.36 0.59 14.75
C PRO A 81 -8.76 -0.13 13.55
N MET A 82 -9.58 -0.32 12.51
CA MET A 82 -9.11 -0.88 11.25
C MET A 82 -8.27 0.12 10.45
N LEU A 83 -7.32 -0.39 9.67
CA LEU A 83 -6.59 0.40 8.68
C LEU A 83 -7.24 0.26 7.29
N PHE A 84 -7.49 1.38 6.65
CA PHE A 84 -8.01 1.44 5.29
C PHE A 84 -6.90 1.73 4.29
N MET A 85 -6.80 0.90 3.26
CA MET A 85 -5.68 0.89 2.33
C MET A 85 -6.16 0.92 0.88
N LEU A 86 -5.36 1.56 0.00
CA LEU A 86 -5.63 1.62 -1.43
C LEU A 86 -4.31 1.80 -2.21
N ASP A 87 -4.31 1.43 -3.48
CA ASP A 87 -3.22 1.76 -4.40
C ASP A 87 -3.39 3.19 -4.94
N VAL A 88 -2.67 4.13 -4.32
CA VAL A 88 -2.63 5.55 -4.74
C VAL A 88 -1.29 5.78 -5.45
N ILE A 89 -1.19 5.39 -6.72
CA ILE A 89 0.10 5.29 -7.42
C ILE A 89 0.48 6.60 -8.12
N ASN A 90 -0.45 7.16 -8.90
CA ASN A 90 -0.22 8.40 -9.65
C ASN A 90 -1.36 9.41 -9.48
N GLY A 91 -1.73 9.63 -8.23
CA GLY A 91 -2.84 10.49 -7.84
C GLY A 91 -3.99 9.71 -7.22
N PHE A 92 -4.99 10.44 -6.69
CA PHE A 92 -6.21 9.89 -6.11
C PHE A 92 -7.44 10.50 -6.78
N GLN A 93 -7.91 11.68 -6.38
CA GLN A 93 -8.94 12.43 -7.14
C GLN A 93 -8.30 13.21 -8.29
N THR A 94 -7.16 13.85 -8.03
CA THR A 94 -6.32 14.46 -9.07
C THR A 94 -5.37 13.41 -9.63
N ILE A 95 -5.47 13.16 -10.94
CA ILE A 95 -4.62 12.20 -11.64
C ILE A 95 -3.38 12.91 -12.21
N PHE A 96 -2.21 12.38 -11.89
CA PHE A 96 -0.91 12.83 -12.38
C PHE A 96 -0.40 11.89 -13.49
N PRO A 97 0.64 12.30 -14.24
CA PRO A 97 1.32 11.40 -15.16
C PRO A 97 1.77 10.11 -14.45
N ILE A 98 1.74 8.99 -15.17
CA ILE A 98 2.20 7.69 -14.63
C ILE A 98 3.65 7.78 -14.16
N PRO A 99 4.09 6.96 -13.19
CA PRO A 99 5.46 7.00 -12.68
C PRO A 99 6.55 6.91 -13.74
N LEU A 100 6.35 6.11 -14.79
CA LEU A 100 7.28 6.04 -15.91
C LEU A 100 7.44 7.39 -16.63
N ALA A 101 6.33 8.12 -16.85
CA ALA A 101 6.39 9.44 -17.44
C ALA A 101 7.03 10.47 -16.50
N GLN A 102 6.80 10.34 -15.19
CA GLN A 102 7.48 11.16 -14.18
C GLN A 102 8.99 10.86 -14.19
N GLY A 103 9.40 9.60 -14.29
CA GLY A 103 10.80 9.18 -14.42
C GLY A 103 11.52 9.82 -15.63
N CYS A 104 10.83 9.97 -16.75
CA CYS A 104 11.35 10.64 -17.94
C CYS A 104 11.68 12.13 -17.73
N SER A 105 11.19 12.75 -16.66
CA SER A 105 11.53 14.13 -16.31
C SER A 105 12.92 14.27 -15.67
N PHE A 106 13.46 13.20 -15.10
CA PHE A 106 14.65 13.19 -14.24
C PHE A 106 14.55 14.12 -13.03
N GLU A 107 13.31 14.49 -12.63
CA GLU A 107 13.03 15.47 -11.57
C GLU A 107 12.16 14.82 -10.45
N PRO A 108 12.76 14.19 -9.44
CA PRO A 108 12.01 13.50 -8.37
C PRO A 108 11.06 14.40 -7.58
N GLU A 109 11.33 15.71 -7.52
CA GLU A 109 10.48 16.66 -6.82
C GLU A 109 9.07 16.77 -7.43
N ILE A 110 8.91 16.49 -8.72
CA ILE A 110 7.59 16.41 -9.37
C ILE A 110 6.77 15.28 -8.75
N ALA A 111 7.39 14.11 -8.56
CA ALA A 111 6.76 12.96 -7.94
C ALA A 111 6.40 13.23 -6.46
N ARG A 112 7.30 13.89 -5.72
CA ARG A 112 7.04 14.28 -4.33
C ARG A 112 5.80 15.17 -4.21
N LYS A 113 5.70 16.22 -5.03
CA LYS A 113 4.54 17.11 -5.03
C LYS A 113 3.25 16.41 -5.41
N GLY A 114 3.29 15.53 -6.41
CA GLY A 114 2.15 14.70 -6.80
C GLY A 114 1.67 13.81 -5.66
N ALA A 115 2.61 13.14 -4.98
CA ALA A 115 2.32 12.30 -3.83
C ALA A 115 1.73 13.09 -2.64
N GLN A 116 2.23 14.30 -2.37
CA GLN A 116 1.67 15.18 -1.32
C GLN A 116 0.21 15.56 -1.58
N ILE A 117 -0.15 15.85 -2.83
CA ILE A 117 -1.52 16.18 -3.20
C ILE A 117 -2.39 14.94 -3.06
N ALA A 118 -1.94 13.81 -3.60
CA ALA A 118 -2.64 12.54 -3.53
C ALA A 118 -2.85 12.08 -2.08
N ALA A 119 -1.86 12.26 -1.20
CA ALA A 119 -1.97 11.96 0.23
C ALA A 119 -3.07 12.78 0.91
N LYS A 120 -3.13 14.08 0.66
CA LYS A 120 -4.17 14.97 1.22
C LYS A 120 -5.57 14.55 0.80
N GLU A 121 -5.74 14.23 -0.47
CA GLU A 121 -7.03 13.77 -1.01
C GLU A 121 -7.42 12.40 -0.44
N ALA A 122 -6.48 11.46 -0.37
CA ALA A 122 -6.69 10.13 0.18
C ALA A 122 -7.00 10.16 1.68
N ALA A 123 -6.24 10.93 2.45
CA ALA A 123 -6.49 11.13 3.89
C ALA A 123 -7.88 11.76 4.15
N ALA A 124 -8.27 12.74 3.33
CA ALA A 124 -9.60 13.35 3.41
C ALA A 124 -10.74 12.35 3.09
N SER A 125 -10.44 11.31 2.29
CA SER A 125 -11.36 10.21 2.00
C SER A 125 -11.33 9.09 3.05
N GLY A 126 -10.50 9.22 4.10
CA GLY A 126 -10.42 8.26 5.20
C GLY A 126 -9.38 7.15 5.02
N LEU A 127 -8.48 7.24 4.05
CA LEU A 127 -7.41 6.27 3.84
C LEU A 127 -6.23 6.53 4.79
N HIS A 128 -5.59 5.46 5.23
CA HIS A 128 -4.45 5.49 6.15
C HIS A 128 -3.14 5.08 5.49
N VAL A 129 -3.20 4.18 4.50
CA VAL A 129 -2.03 3.58 3.85
C VAL A 129 -2.23 3.52 2.35
N THR A 130 -1.18 3.83 1.59
CA THR A 130 -1.11 3.53 0.15
C THR A 130 -0.11 2.42 -0.14
N PHE A 131 -0.44 1.52 -1.08
CA PHE A 131 0.50 0.56 -1.65
C PHE A 131 1.33 1.20 -2.78
N ALA A 132 2.01 2.29 -2.43
CA ALA A 132 2.93 3.06 -3.27
C ALA A 132 4.05 3.65 -2.40
N PRO A 133 5.20 3.97 -2.98
CA PRO A 133 5.60 3.86 -4.38
C PRO A 133 6.00 2.45 -4.80
N MET A 134 5.92 2.17 -6.11
CA MET A 134 6.52 1.00 -6.71
C MET A 134 7.98 1.32 -7.10
N ALA A 135 8.91 0.58 -6.48
CA ALA A 135 10.35 0.74 -6.69
C ALA A 135 10.97 -0.44 -7.47
N ASP A 136 10.13 -1.22 -8.14
CA ASP A 136 10.63 -2.30 -8.99
C ASP A 136 11.37 -1.74 -10.21
N LEU A 137 12.60 -2.20 -10.41
CA LEU A 137 13.35 -1.89 -11.62
C LEU A 137 12.75 -2.59 -12.82
N VAL A 138 12.50 -1.85 -13.89
CA VAL A 138 11.97 -2.40 -15.13
C VAL A 138 13.14 -2.77 -16.04
N ARG A 139 13.29 -4.06 -16.36
CA ARG A 139 14.30 -4.57 -17.30
C ARG A 139 13.69 -5.03 -18.62
N ASP A 140 12.44 -5.44 -18.61
CA ASP A 140 11.73 -5.88 -19.81
C ASP A 140 10.52 -4.97 -20.05
N ALA A 141 10.54 -4.22 -21.12
CA ALA A 141 9.46 -3.27 -21.49
C ALA A 141 8.12 -3.96 -21.82
N ARG A 142 8.10 -5.29 -21.96
CA ARG A 142 6.87 -6.07 -22.19
C ARG A 142 6.09 -6.32 -20.90
N TRP A 143 6.72 -6.14 -19.73
CA TRP A 143 6.03 -6.33 -18.45
C TRP A 143 4.87 -5.35 -18.30
N GLY A 144 3.69 -5.85 -17.96
CA GLY A 144 2.45 -5.05 -17.92
C GLY A 144 2.44 -3.91 -16.90
N ARG A 145 3.30 -3.98 -15.87
CA ARG A 145 3.41 -2.97 -14.80
C ARG A 145 4.55 -1.97 -14.99
N VAL A 146 5.17 -1.94 -16.16
CA VAL A 146 6.22 -0.94 -16.50
C VAL A 146 5.78 0.48 -16.17
N MET A 147 4.52 0.80 -16.42
CA MET A 147 3.96 2.14 -16.20
C MET A 147 4.00 2.62 -14.74
N GLU A 148 4.07 1.69 -13.79
CA GLU A 148 4.06 2.02 -12.36
C GLU A 148 5.46 2.32 -11.79
N SER A 149 6.54 2.07 -12.57
CA SER A 149 7.93 2.27 -12.16
C SER A 149 8.52 3.54 -12.79
N PRO A 150 9.44 4.23 -12.10
CA PRO A 150 10.23 5.31 -12.71
C PRO A 150 11.17 4.87 -13.83
N GLY A 151 11.46 3.57 -13.98
CA GLY A 151 12.27 3.04 -15.06
C GLY A 151 13.31 1.99 -14.67
N GLU A 152 14.42 1.96 -15.41
CA GLU A 152 15.44 0.89 -15.34
C GLU A 152 16.71 1.27 -14.56
N ASP A 153 16.90 2.53 -14.22
CA ASP A 153 18.09 3.01 -13.51
C ASP A 153 17.90 2.87 -11.99
N PRO A 154 18.77 2.11 -11.27
CA PRO A 154 18.61 1.89 -9.83
C PRO A 154 18.66 3.19 -9.00
N TYR A 155 19.58 4.09 -9.34
CA TYR A 155 19.76 5.34 -8.59
C TYR A 155 18.58 6.29 -8.81
N LEU A 156 18.13 6.45 -10.04
CA LEU A 156 16.94 7.26 -10.34
C LEU A 156 15.70 6.70 -9.64
N ASN A 157 15.52 5.38 -9.66
CA ASN A 157 14.43 4.71 -8.98
C ASN A 157 14.47 4.96 -7.47
N TYR A 158 15.64 4.86 -6.83
CA TYR A 158 15.84 5.24 -5.44
C TYR A 158 15.40 6.69 -5.16
N CYS A 159 15.84 7.64 -6.00
CA CYS A 159 15.49 9.06 -5.83
C CYS A 159 13.98 9.29 -5.91
N PHE A 160 13.31 8.68 -6.88
CA PHE A 160 11.85 8.78 -7.04
C PHE A 160 11.10 8.08 -5.91
N ALA A 161 11.52 6.87 -5.52
CA ALA A 161 10.90 6.13 -4.42
C ALA A 161 10.99 6.90 -3.10
N LYS A 162 12.16 7.48 -2.80
CA LYS A 162 12.34 8.35 -1.64
C LYS A 162 11.43 9.57 -1.71
N ALA A 163 11.44 10.30 -2.82
CA ALA A 163 10.64 11.50 -3.00
C ALA A 163 9.14 11.24 -2.86
N MET A 164 8.63 10.16 -3.45
CA MET A 164 7.22 9.78 -3.32
C MET A 164 6.89 9.37 -1.89
N THR A 165 7.74 8.58 -1.23
CA THR A 165 7.55 8.19 0.18
C THR A 165 7.45 9.43 1.07
N GLU A 166 8.40 10.35 0.96
CA GLU A 166 8.37 11.62 1.69
C GLU A 166 7.14 12.47 1.33
N GLY A 167 6.68 12.39 0.10
CA GLY A 167 5.46 13.06 -0.36
C GLY A 167 4.21 12.51 0.31
N PHE A 168 4.07 11.19 0.46
CA PHE A 168 2.92 10.57 1.11
C PHE A 168 2.90 10.74 2.62
N GLN A 169 4.02 10.55 3.29
CA GLN A 169 4.07 10.42 4.75
C GLN A 169 4.86 11.51 5.48
N GLY A 170 5.53 12.41 4.74
CA GLY A 170 6.47 13.38 5.29
C GLY A 170 7.88 12.81 5.45
N GLU A 171 8.81 13.67 5.85
CA GLU A 171 10.25 13.35 5.90
C GLU A 171 10.64 12.58 7.16
N THR A 172 9.82 12.62 8.19
CA THR A 172 10.08 11.95 9.47
C THR A 172 8.87 11.10 9.92
N PRO A 173 9.07 10.07 10.76
CA PRO A 173 7.95 9.28 11.27
C PRO A 173 6.90 10.09 12.03
N GLU A 174 7.27 11.20 12.63
CA GLU A 174 6.37 12.08 13.37
C GLU A 174 5.37 12.76 12.42
N ASN A 175 5.75 13.01 11.16
CA ASN A 175 4.87 13.64 10.17
C ASN A 175 3.65 12.78 9.82
N LEU A 176 3.66 11.46 10.06
CA LEU A 176 2.46 10.63 9.90
C LEU A 176 1.29 11.07 10.79
N LYS A 177 1.56 11.83 11.85
CA LYS A 177 0.51 12.38 12.73
C LYS A 177 -0.12 13.66 12.18
N GLU A 178 0.47 14.23 11.14
CA GLU A 178 -0.05 15.45 10.51
C GLU A 178 -1.23 15.14 9.61
N LYS A 179 -2.23 16.03 9.64
CA LYS A 179 -3.40 15.89 8.78
C LYS A 179 -3.02 15.98 7.31
N GLY A 180 -3.48 15.01 6.53
CA GLY A 180 -3.24 14.97 5.10
C GLY A 180 -2.07 14.08 4.69
N ASN A 181 -1.35 13.48 5.65
CA ASN A 181 -0.37 12.43 5.37
C ASN A 181 -1.00 11.04 5.52
N ILE A 182 -0.50 10.09 4.73
CA ILE A 182 -0.82 8.67 4.79
C ILE A 182 0.47 7.86 4.75
N SER A 183 0.47 6.67 5.33
CA SER A 183 1.65 5.80 5.28
C SER A 183 1.90 5.29 3.88
N ALA A 184 3.15 5.35 3.44
CA ALA A 184 3.61 4.72 2.20
C ALA A 184 3.99 3.26 2.44
N CYS A 185 3.77 2.42 1.45
CA CYS A 185 4.22 1.03 1.41
C CYS A 185 5.06 0.81 0.16
N LEU A 186 6.38 0.88 0.34
CA LEU A 186 7.33 0.62 -0.75
C LEU A 186 7.18 -0.84 -1.22
N LYS A 187 7.03 -1.05 -2.52
CA LYS A 187 6.79 -2.37 -3.11
C LYS A 187 7.59 -2.58 -4.40
N HIS A 188 7.89 -3.82 -4.79
CA HIS A 188 7.66 -5.09 -4.12
C HIS A 188 9.01 -5.69 -3.72
N PHE A 189 9.16 -6.20 -2.54
CA PHE A 189 10.39 -6.84 -2.11
C PHE A 189 10.36 -8.32 -2.53
N ALA A 190 11.26 -8.78 -3.45
CA ALA A 190 12.14 -8.00 -4.34
C ALA A 190 12.17 -8.64 -5.72
N CYS A 191 12.62 -7.86 -6.73
CA CYS A 191 12.82 -8.32 -8.11
C CYS A 191 11.56 -8.62 -8.93
N TYR A 192 10.40 -8.17 -8.50
CA TYR A 192 9.13 -8.41 -9.20
C TYR A 192 9.10 -7.81 -10.62
N GLY A 193 9.86 -6.74 -10.88
CA GLY A 193 10.02 -6.15 -12.21
C GLY A 193 10.95 -6.90 -13.17
N TYR A 194 11.39 -8.14 -12.81
CA TYR A 194 12.27 -8.97 -13.62
C TYR A 194 11.67 -10.36 -13.94
N PRO A 195 10.38 -10.46 -14.34
CA PRO A 195 9.82 -11.76 -14.66
C PRO A 195 10.33 -12.26 -16.01
N GLU A 196 10.47 -13.57 -16.15
CA GLU A 196 10.92 -14.20 -17.40
C GLU A 196 10.01 -13.82 -18.57
N GLY A 197 10.64 -13.32 -19.64
CA GLY A 197 9.94 -12.89 -20.84
C GLY A 197 8.96 -11.73 -20.67
N GLY A 198 9.07 -10.97 -19.57
CA GLY A 198 8.15 -9.88 -19.24
C GLY A 198 6.73 -10.32 -18.87
N ARG A 199 6.52 -11.61 -18.59
CA ARG A 199 5.21 -12.16 -18.30
C ARG A 199 4.85 -11.96 -16.83
N GLU A 200 3.72 -11.38 -16.57
CA GLU A 200 3.21 -11.12 -15.22
C GLU A 200 3.10 -12.42 -14.41
N TYR A 201 3.59 -12.39 -13.17
CA TYR A 201 3.64 -13.53 -12.23
C TYR A 201 4.49 -14.73 -12.68
N ASP A 202 5.34 -14.58 -13.71
CA ASP A 202 6.27 -15.64 -14.09
C ASP A 202 7.49 -15.64 -13.15
N ASN A 203 8.31 -16.70 -13.28
CA ASN A 203 9.50 -16.85 -12.46
C ASN A 203 10.46 -15.67 -12.60
N VAL A 204 11.17 -15.40 -11.52
CA VAL A 204 12.30 -14.47 -11.49
C VAL A 204 13.55 -15.26 -11.21
N GLU A 205 14.47 -15.31 -12.17
CA GLU A 205 15.75 -15.98 -12.03
C GLU A 205 16.90 -15.01 -12.34
N LEU A 206 17.69 -14.70 -11.31
CA LEU A 206 18.84 -13.82 -11.44
C LEU A 206 19.96 -14.23 -10.49
N SER A 207 21.19 -13.86 -10.84
CA SER A 207 22.35 -14.14 -10.00
C SER A 207 22.32 -13.32 -8.71
N GLU A 208 22.91 -13.85 -7.63
CA GLU A 208 23.08 -13.10 -6.39
C GLU A 208 23.86 -11.80 -6.61
N ARG A 209 24.80 -11.78 -7.53
CA ARG A 209 25.52 -10.56 -7.90
C ARG A 209 24.58 -9.48 -8.44
N THR A 210 23.73 -9.83 -9.40
CA THR A 210 22.74 -8.92 -9.98
C THR A 210 21.75 -8.44 -8.91
N LEU A 211 21.28 -9.38 -8.07
CA LEU A 211 20.38 -9.05 -6.96
C LEU A 211 20.98 -7.97 -6.05
N ARG A 212 22.22 -8.15 -5.62
CA ARG A 212 22.85 -7.19 -4.69
C ARG A 212 23.26 -5.88 -5.35
N GLN A 213 23.67 -5.94 -6.61
CA GLN A 213 24.18 -4.78 -7.33
C GLN A 213 23.05 -3.84 -7.81
N ASP A 214 21.95 -4.42 -8.27
CA ASP A 214 20.91 -3.65 -8.97
C ASP A 214 19.60 -3.51 -8.15
N TYR A 215 19.26 -4.51 -7.33
CA TYR A 215 17.94 -4.55 -6.69
C TYR A 215 17.95 -4.31 -5.17
N LEU A 216 19.06 -4.56 -4.50
CA LEU A 216 19.21 -4.35 -3.06
C LEU A 216 20.18 -3.23 -2.70
N SER A 217 20.62 -2.45 -3.69
CA SER A 217 21.54 -1.32 -3.52
C SER A 217 20.86 -0.06 -2.98
#